data_4dd675d9e4a5a90fc3228a1861875594
#
_entry.id   4dd675d9e4a5a90fc3228a1861875594
#
_cell.length_a   1.000
_cell.length_b   1.000
_cell.length_c   1.000
_cell.angle_alpha   90.00
_cell.angle_beta   90.00
_cell.angle_gamma   90.00
#
_symmetry.space_group_name_H-M   'P 1'
#
loop_
_entity.id
_entity.type
_entity.pdbx_description
1 polymer ?
#
loop_
_entity_poly.entity_id
_entity_poly.type
_entity_poly.pdbx_seq_one_letter_code
_entity_poly.pdbx_strand_id
1 'polypeptide(L)'
;NTPAFNMAVPTPGEAQTIYLWEEGKMPCPREYSSSWNDPEDFKPHMEYRPVKKGVEVKGAVMLCAGGAFVFRGNWGDTYPTADKLNELGYQCFVVQYRLRPFTQEEGALDLARAVRYVRYYADEYDIDPNDIAVVGYSAGGILCGEQVLNWKGDVTPAALDENYIPDTLDLVSADSAAIGHIYSFYGRLSVGSTDVEKFRQSNLPPTFYAYGTEDPFYHQFMANADAVREAGVSVEEHCYEGQPHGFGAGNKNSDWVPEFDRWLTDIYENN
;
A
#
# COMPACT_ATOMS: atom_id res chain seq x y z
N ASN A 1 26.70 11.79 8.46
CA ASN A 1 26.96 10.86 7.38
C ASN A 1 25.97 9.69 7.38
N THR A 2 24.95 9.78 6.55
CA THR A 2 23.95 8.73 6.41
C THR A 2 24.52 7.56 5.62
N PRO A 3 24.48 6.33 6.14
CA PRO A 3 24.93 5.16 5.39
C PRO A 3 24.19 4.98 4.08
N ALA A 4 24.89 4.54 3.05
CA ALA A 4 24.27 4.21 1.78
C ALA A 4 23.40 2.95 1.93
N PHE A 5 22.27 2.93 1.23
CA PHE A 5 21.48 1.73 1.05
C PHE A 5 22.29 0.74 0.19
N ASN A 6 22.45 -0.47 0.70
CA ASN A 6 23.33 -1.47 0.08
C ASN A 6 22.57 -2.77 -0.20
N MET A 7 21.52 -2.67 -1.02
CA MET A 7 20.69 -3.80 -1.44
C MET A 7 20.60 -3.84 -2.96
N ALA A 8 19.83 -4.78 -3.48
CA ALA A 8 19.68 -4.95 -4.92
C ALA A 8 19.17 -3.69 -5.61
N VAL A 9 19.75 -3.39 -6.76
CA VAL A 9 19.27 -2.32 -7.64
C VAL A 9 18.15 -2.84 -8.55
N PRO A 10 17.30 -1.92 -9.09
CA PRO A 10 16.23 -2.34 -9.99
C PRO A 10 16.69 -3.07 -11.24
N THR A 11 15.84 -3.98 -11.71
CA THR A 11 15.96 -4.63 -13.01
C THR A 11 14.76 -4.22 -13.88
N PRO A 12 14.77 -3.01 -14.47
CA PRO A 12 13.60 -2.51 -15.19
C PRO A 12 13.12 -3.47 -16.28
N GLY A 13 11.79 -3.68 -16.35
CA GLY A 13 11.17 -4.56 -17.32
C GLY A 13 11.22 -6.04 -16.99
N GLU A 14 11.88 -6.42 -15.89
CA GLU A 14 11.98 -7.81 -15.45
C GLU A 14 11.42 -7.98 -14.04
N ALA A 15 10.62 -9.01 -13.82
CA ALA A 15 10.12 -9.33 -12.48
C ALA A 15 11.29 -9.54 -11.52
N GLN A 16 11.15 -8.99 -10.30
CA GLN A 16 12.23 -9.01 -9.33
C GLN A 16 11.66 -9.07 -7.92
N THR A 17 12.29 -9.87 -7.06
CA THR A 17 12.08 -9.81 -5.60
C THR A 17 13.06 -8.82 -5.01
N ILE A 18 12.54 -7.84 -4.28
CA ILE A 18 13.35 -6.76 -3.68
C ILE A 18 13.17 -6.82 -2.16
N TYR A 19 14.23 -7.16 -1.44
CA TYR A 19 14.21 -7.15 0.02
C TYR A 19 14.32 -5.71 0.51
N LEU A 20 13.51 -5.37 1.52
CA LEU A 20 13.37 -3.98 1.97
C LEU A 20 14.42 -3.55 2.98
N TRP A 21 14.94 -4.47 3.77
CA TRP A 21 15.89 -4.18 4.85
C TRP A 21 17.14 -5.04 4.70
N GLU A 22 18.29 -4.43 4.88
CA GLU A 22 19.54 -5.17 4.96
C GLU A 22 19.54 -6.10 6.17
N GLU A 23 20.28 -7.20 6.09
CA GLU A 23 20.41 -8.16 7.18
C GLU A 23 20.78 -7.45 8.50
N GLY A 24 19.98 -7.70 9.54
CA GLY A 24 20.20 -7.14 10.86
C GLY A 24 19.81 -5.67 11.02
N LYS A 25 19.23 -5.04 9.98
CA LYS A 25 18.89 -3.60 10.01
C LYS A 25 17.39 -3.32 9.98
N MET A 26 16.54 -4.35 9.98
CA MET A 26 15.10 -4.16 10.03
C MET A 26 14.70 -3.48 11.34
N PRO A 27 13.87 -2.40 11.31
CA PRO A 27 13.39 -1.78 12.54
C PRO A 27 12.44 -2.71 13.29
N CYS A 28 12.39 -2.57 14.62
CA CYS A 28 11.51 -3.34 15.49
C CYS A 28 11.63 -4.86 15.27
N PRO A 29 12.84 -5.44 15.36
CA PRO A 29 13.01 -6.86 15.12
C PRO A 29 12.33 -7.69 16.22
N ARG A 30 11.76 -8.83 15.83
CA ARG A 30 11.16 -9.81 16.74
C ARG A 30 11.52 -11.22 16.28
N GLU A 31 11.55 -12.15 17.20
CA GLU A 31 11.65 -13.56 16.87
C GLU A 31 10.28 -14.13 16.58
N TYR A 32 10.19 -14.93 15.51
CA TYR A 32 8.97 -15.66 15.19
C TYR A 32 8.89 -16.94 16.02
N SER A 33 7.64 -17.33 16.34
CA SER A 33 7.36 -18.66 16.83
C SER A 33 6.85 -19.53 15.69
N SER A 34 6.96 -20.84 15.83
CA SER A 34 6.51 -21.80 14.81
C SER A 34 4.98 -21.81 14.60
N SER A 35 4.23 -21.10 15.43
CA SER A 35 2.78 -20.98 15.30
C SER A 35 2.31 -19.91 14.32
N TRP A 36 3.22 -19.09 13.80
CA TRP A 36 2.87 -18.00 12.89
C TRP A 36 2.94 -18.44 11.43
N ASN A 37 2.21 -17.74 10.56
CA ASN A 37 2.09 -18.11 9.14
C ASN A 37 3.37 -17.90 8.33
N ASP A 38 4.20 -16.95 8.74
CA ASP A 38 5.49 -16.75 8.09
C ASP A 38 6.54 -17.66 8.73
N PRO A 39 7.51 -18.15 7.94
CA PRO A 39 8.64 -18.88 8.51
C PRO A 39 9.49 -17.96 9.38
N GLU A 40 10.29 -18.56 10.29
CA GLU A 40 11.14 -17.79 11.21
C GLU A 40 12.15 -16.88 10.51
N ASP A 41 12.56 -17.26 9.30
CA ASP A 41 13.50 -16.51 8.49
C ASP A 41 12.82 -15.57 7.49
N PHE A 42 11.52 -15.31 7.62
CA PHE A 42 10.80 -14.39 6.75
C PHE A 42 11.44 -13.00 6.80
N LYS A 43 11.66 -12.42 5.63
CA LYS A 43 12.16 -11.05 5.48
C LYS A 43 11.19 -10.24 4.65
N PRO A 44 10.78 -9.05 5.13
CA PRO A 44 9.90 -8.17 4.34
C PRO A 44 10.54 -7.87 2.98
N HIS A 45 9.72 -7.98 1.96
CA HIS A 45 10.16 -7.75 0.58
C HIS A 45 9.00 -7.26 -0.26
N MET A 46 9.29 -6.87 -1.49
CA MET A 46 8.25 -6.60 -2.47
C MET A 46 8.59 -7.32 -3.77
N GLU A 47 7.56 -7.63 -4.53
CA GLU A 47 7.69 -8.28 -5.83
C GLU A 47 7.36 -7.23 -6.89
N TYR A 48 8.37 -6.86 -7.67
CA TYR A 48 8.19 -5.97 -8.81
C TYR A 48 7.54 -6.74 -9.96
N ARG A 49 6.43 -6.22 -10.45
CA ARG A 49 5.71 -6.73 -11.62
C ARG A 49 5.64 -5.62 -12.66
N PRO A 50 6.42 -5.75 -13.74
CA PRO A 50 6.57 -4.68 -14.72
C PRO A 50 5.35 -4.49 -15.60
N VAL A 51 5.19 -3.27 -16.10
CA VAL A 51 4.24 -2.92 -17.15
C VAL A 51 4.42 -3.88 -18.32
N LYS A 52 3.33 -4.27 -18.98
CA LYS A 52 3.37 -5.14 -20.14
C LYS A 52 4.17 -4.49 -21.27
N LYS A 53 4.95 -5.30 -21.98
CA LYS A 53 5.78 -4.83 -23.08
C LYS A 53 4.94 -4.07 -24.12
N GLY A 54 5.44 -2.89 -24.53
CA GLY A 54 4.76 -2.06 -25.51
C GLY A 54 3.69 -1.15 -24.97
N VAL A 55 3.41 -1.19 -23.65
CA VAL A 55 2.46 -0.31 -23.00
C VAL A 55 3.21 0.88 -22.37
N GLU A 56 2.68 2.08 -22.59
CA GLU A 56 3.25 3.30 -22.01
C GLU A 56 3.09 3.30 -20.48
N VAL A 57 4.16 3.67 -19.77
CA VAL A 57 4.17 3.72 -18.31
C VAL A 57 3.45 4.97 -17.82
N LYS A 58 2.47 4.81 -16.93
CA LYS A 58 1.72 5.92 -16.32
C LYS A 58 2.21 6.31 -14.93
N GLY A 59 2.77 5.37 -14.18
CA GLY A 59 3.18 5.55 -12.81
C GLY A 59 3.29 4.23 -12.09
N ALA A 60 3.35 4.26 -10.76
CA ALA A 60 3.48 3.07 -9.93
C ALA A 60 2.31 2.88 -8.98
N VAL A 61 2.02 1.63 -8.65
CA VAL A 61 1.03 1.23 -7.64
C VAL A 61 1.65 0.17 -6.73
N MET A 62 1.65 0.46 -5.42
CA MET A 62 2.04 -0.47 -4.38
C MET A 62 0.80 -1.23 -3.92
N LEU A 63 0.85 -2.55 -3.83
CA LEU A 63 -0.30 -3.39 -3.53
C LEU A 63 -0.09 -4.20 -2.25
N CYS A 64 -1.04 -4.12 -1.31
CA CYS A 64 -0.99 -4.82 -0.02
C CYS A 64 -2.22 -5.71 0.15
N ALA A 65 -2.02 -7.02 0.13
CA ALA A 65 -3.11 -8.00 0.23
C ALA A 65 -3.75 -8.02 1.62
N GLY A 66 -5.02 -8.46 1.68
CA GLY A 66 -5.72 -8.75 2.92
C GLY A 66 -5.35 -10.09 3.53
N GLY A 67 -5.91 -10.37 4.69
CA GLY A 67 -5.67 -11.63 5.41
C GLY A 67 -5.63 -11.47 6.92
N ALA A 68 -6.29 -10.43 7.45
CA ALA A 68 -6.45 -10.19 8.89
C ALA A 68 -5.12 -10.10 9.66
N PHE A 69 -4.03 -9.72 8.97
CA PHE A 69 -2.66 -9.66 9.52
C PHE A 69 -2.11 -11.03 9.95
N VAL A 70 -2.74 -12.13 9.53
CA VAL A 70 -2.25 -13.49 9.79
C VAL A 70 -1.78 -14.21 8.53
N PHE A 71 -2.19 -13.75 7.35
CA PHE A 71 -1.66 -14.19 6.05
C PHE A 71 -1.79 -13.06 5.03
N ARG A 72 -1.28 -13.26 3.83
CA ARG A 72 -1.44 -12.32 2.71
C ARG A 72 -2.10 -13.06 1.56
N GLY A 73 -3.34 -12.69 1.24
CA GLY A 73 -4.15 -13.34 0.19
C GLY A 73 -3.82 -12.81 -1.21
N ASN A 74 -2.56 -12.84 -1.57
CA ASN A 74 -2.08 -12.29 -2.85
C ASN A 74 -2.74 -12.93 -4.08
N TRP A 75 -3.08 -14.21 -4.01
CA TRP A 75 -3.67 -14.95 -5.13
C TRP A 75 -5.04 -14.41 -5.56
N GLY A 76 -5.81 -13.86 -4.63
CA GLY A 76 -7.13 -13.29 -4.92
C GLY A 76 -7.10 -11.76 -5.03
N ASP A 77 -6.22 -11.12 -4.29
CA ASP A 77 -6.15 -9.67 -4.19
C ASP A 77 -5.13 -9.06 -5.16
N THR A 78 -3.86 -9.15 -4.84
CA THR A 78 -2.83 -8.33 -5.48
C THR A 78 -2.36 -8.86 -6.83
N TYR A 79 -2.15 -10.16 -6.99
CA TYR A 79 -1.61 -10.71 -8.24
C TYR A 79 -2.54 -10.48 -9.43
N PRO A 80 -3.84 -10.82 -9.36
CA PRO A 80 -4.72 -10.54 -10.49
C PRO A 80 -4.92 -9.04 -10.74
N THR A 81 -4.87 -8.22 -9.69
CA THR A 81 -4.96 -6.77 -9.86
C THR A 81 -3.71 -6.22 -10.54
N ALA A 82 -2.52 -6.68 -10.13
CA ALA A 82 -1.27 -6.28 -10.77
C ALA A 82 -1.27 -6.61 -12.26
N ASP A 83 -1.78 -7.79 -12.64
CA ASP A 83 -1.88 -8.17 -14.06
C ASP A 83 -2.75 -7.18 -14.84
N LYS A 84 -3.90 -6.78 -14.31
CA LYS A 84 -4.77 -5.79 -14.95
C LYS A 84 -4.10 -4.42 -15.03
N LEU A 85 -3.47 -3.98 -13.95
CA LEU A 85 -2.81 -2.67 -13.89
C LEU A 85 -1.57 -2.62 -14.80
N ASN A 86 -0.83 -3.71 -14.92
CA ASN A 86 0.30 -3.78 -15.85
C ASN A 86 -0.14 -3.56 -17.30
N GLU A 87 -1.31 -4.06 -17.68
CA GLU A 87 -1.86 -3.84 -19.02
C GLU A 87 -2.27 -2.39 -19.25
N LEU A 88 -2.59 -1.66 -18.17
CA LEU A 88 -3.02 -0.27 -18.22
C LEU A 88 -1.85 0.72 -18.14
N GLY A 89 -0.64 0.26 -17.81
CA GLY A 89 0.54 1.12 -17.79
C GLY A 89 1.14 1.39 -16.41
N TYR A 90 0.72 0.67 -15.38
CA TYR A 90 1.27 0.85 -14.04
C TYR A 90 2.36 -0.16 -13.73
N GLN A 91 3.50 0.35 -13.24
CA GLN A 91 4.50 -0.47 -12.57
C GLN A 91 3.93 -0.91 -11.24
N CYS A 92 3.84 -2.21 -11.00
CA CYS A 92 3.23 -2.74 -9.79
C CYS A 92 4.27 -3.35 -8.86
N PHE A 93 4.06 -3.14 -7.56
CA PHE A 93 4.93 -3.66 -6.51
C PHE A 93 4.04 -4.29 -5.46
N VAL A 94 4.11 -5.62 -5.33
CA VAL A 94 3.33 -6.36 -4.33
C VAL A 94 4.17 -6.42 -3.06
N VAL A 95 3.70 -5.74 -2.01
CA VAL A 95 4.46 -5.60 -0.77
C VAL A 95 4.13 -6.74 0.18
N GLN A 96 5.13 -7.56 0.47
CA GLN A 96 5.04 -8.63 1.45
C GLN A 96 5.43 -8.05 2.82
N TYR A 97 4.46 -7.37 3.43
CA TYR A 97 4.62 -6.68 4.70
C TYR A 97 4.58 -7.67 5.87
N ARG A 98 5.13 -7.27 7.01
CA ARG A 98 5.13 -8.10 8.21
C ARG A 98 3.73 -8.39 8.73
N LEU A 99 3.50 -9.63 9.13
CA LEU A 99 2.28 -10.11 9.76
C LEU A 99 2.47 -10.22 11.27
N ARG A 100 1.41 -10.58 12.02
CA ARG A 100 1.55 -10.88 13.44
C ARG A 100 2.66 -11.90 13.66
N PRO A 101 3.48 -11.77 14.72
CA PRO A 101 3.27 -10.95 15.93
C PRO A 101 3.62 -9.46 15.79
N PHE A 102 4.07 -9.03 14.62
CA PHE A 102 4.35 -7.62 14.41
C PHE A 102 3.07 -6.78 14.43
N THR A 103 3.20 -5.53 14.86
CA THR A 103 2.07 -4.59 14.94
C THR A 103 1.73 -4.02 13.56
N GLN A 104 0.55 -3.41 13.47
CA GLN A 104 0.12 -2.66 12.28
C GLN A 104 1.13 -1.56 11.93
N GLU A 105 1.64 -0.87 12.94
CA GLU A 105 2.63 0.19 12.79
C GLU A 105 3.94 -0.35 12.21
N GLU A 106 4.39 -1.48 12.72
CA GLU A 106 5.63 -2.13 12.24
C GLU A 106 5.49 -2.59 10.79
N GLY A 107 4.34 -3.18 10.43
CA GLY A 107 4.05 -3.54 9.04
C GLY A 107 3.97 -2.32 8.13
N ALA A 108 3.43 -1.21 8.62
CA ALA A 108 3.36 0.03 7.84
C ALA A 108 4.76 0.59 7.52
N LEU A 109 5.75 0.33 8.36
CA LEU A 109 7.14 0.71 8.06
C LEU A 109 7.68 -0.01 6.82
N ASP A 110 7.26 -1.24 6.59
CA ASP A 110 7.65 -1.98 5.39
C ASP A 110 7.09 -1.31 4.14
N LEU A 111 5.83 -0.89 4.18
CA LEU A 111 5.21 -0.18 3.06
C LEU A 111 5.90 1.17 2.82
N ALA A 112 6.17 1.93 3.88
CA ALA A 112 6.87 3.20 3.76
C ALA A 112 8.24 3.02 3.10
N ARG A 113 8.96 1.96 3.50
CA ARG A 113 10.26 1.61 2.91
C ARG A 113 10.13 1.29 1.43
N ALA A 114 9.08 0.53 1.06
CA ALA A 114 8.81 0.16 -0.33
C ALA A 114 8.53 1.42 -1.19
N VAL A 115 7.73 2.35 -0.67
CA VAL A 115 7.45 3.62 -1.35
C VAL A 115 8.74 4.41 -1.57
N ARG A 116 9.61 4.50 -0.55
CA ARG A 116 10.90 5.18 -0.65
C ARG A 116 11.82 4.56 -1.68
N TYR A 117 11.87 3.23 -1.73
CA TYR A 117 12.68 2.52 -2.72
C TYR A 117 12.24 2.88 -4.14
N VAL A 118 10.95 2.81 -4.40
CA VAL A 118 10.40 3.11 -5.73
C VAL A 118 10.62 4.57 -6.11
N ARG A 119 10.47 5.50 -5.17
CA ARG A 119 10.75 6.92 -5.41
C ARG A 119 12.24 7.19 -5.67
N TYR A 120 13.09 6.54 -4.89
CA TYR A 120 14.54 6.68 -5.06
C TYR A 120 15.00 6.23 -6.45
N TYR A 121 14.36 5.17 -6.97
CA TYR A 121 14.67 4.60 -8.28
C TYR A 121 13.61 4.92 -9.34
N ALA A 122 12.93 6.06 -9.20
CA ALA A 122 11.84 6.44 -10.11
C ALA A 122 12.30 6.48 -11.57
N ASP A 123 13.49 7.00 -11.83
CA ASP A 123 14.03 7.09 -13.20
C ASP A 123 14.20 5.70 -13.82
N GLU A 124 14.70 4.74 -13.08
CA GLU A 124 14.89 3.36 -13.55
C GLU A 124 13.57 2.67 -13.86
N TYR A 125 12.49 3.04 -13.15
CA TYR A 125 11.15 2.50 -13.40
C TYR A 125 10.35 3.32 -14.42
N ASP A 126 10.96 4.36 -14.99
CA ASP A 126 10.32 5.25 -15.98
C ASP A 126 9.05 5.89 -15.44
N ILE A 127 9.08 6.36 -14.20
CA ILE A 127 7.96 7.04 -13.55
C ILE A 127 8.37 8.40 -13.01
N ASP A 128 7.40 9.31 -12.91
CA ASP A 128 7.55 10.51 -12.12
C ASP A 128 7.62 10.12 -10.64
N PRO A 129 8.58 10.65 -9.85
CA PRO A 129 8.68 10.29 -8.44
C PRO A 129 7.45 10.66 -7.60
N ASN A 130 6.59 11.55 -8.11
CA ASN A 130 5.33 11.89 -7.45
C ASN A 130 4.19 10.92 -7.78
N ASP A 131 4.37 10.07 -8.80
CA ASP A 131 3.31 9.19 -9.30
C ASP A 131 3.40 7.80 -8.68
N ILE A 132 3.24 7.75 -7.35
CA ILE A 132 3.21 6.51 -6.58
C ILE A 132 1.94 6.50 -5.73
N ALA A 133 1.12 5.46 -5.90
CA ALA A 133 -0.08 5.24 -5.11
C ALA A 133 0.04 3.96 -4.30
N VAL A 134 -0.69 3.88 -3.19
CA VAL A 134 -0.79 2.66 -2.38
C VAL A 134 -2.23 2.15 -2.44
N VAL A 135 -2.40 0.84 -2.57
CA VAL A 135 -3.71 0.18 -2.60
C VAL A 135 -3.66 -1.02 -1.68
N GLY A 136 -4.66 -1.13 -0.84
CA GLY A 136 -4.74 -2.27 0.07
C GLY A 136 -6.14 -2.86 0.15
N TYR A 137 -6.20 -4.16 0.43
CA TYR A 137 -7.40 -4.97 0.51
C TYR A 137 -7.61 -5.39 1.95
N SER A 138 -8.76 -5.04 2.54
CA SER A 138 -9.06 -5.43 3.92
C SER A 138 -7.93 -5.01 4.88
N ALA A 139 -7.30 -5.94 5.60
CA ALA A 139 -6.17 -5.64 6.48
C ALA A 139 -5.03 -4.90 5.76
N GLY A 140 -4.77 -5.24 4.49
CA GLY A 140 -3.76 -4.54 3.69
C GLY A 140 -4.09 -3.07 3.47
N GLY A 141 -5.37 -2.74 3.32
CA GLY A 141 -5.83 -1.35 3.22
C GLY A 141 -5.73 -0.60 4.55
N ILE A 142 -5.95 -1.30 5.67
CA ILE A 142 -5.75 -0.74 7.01
C ILE A 142 -4.26 -0.39 7.18
N LEU A 143 -3.38 -1.27 6.75
CA LEU A 143 -1.94 -1.02 6.77
C LEU A 143 -1.55 0.17 5.89
N CYS A 144 -2.12 0.27 4.69
CA CYS A 144 -1.91 1.44 3.81
C CYS A 144 -2.38 2.72 4.50
N GLY A 145 -3.55 2.68 5.14
CA GLY A 145 -4.08 3.81 5.91
C GLY A 145 -3.16 4.22 7.06
N GLU A 146 -2.63 3.27 7.80
CA GLU A 146 -1.66 3.53 8.86
C GLU A 146 -0.42 4.24 8.31
N GLN A 147 0.08 3.78 7.18
CA GLN A 147 1.27 4.34 6.55
C GLN A 147 1.04 5.79 6.10
N VAL A 148 -0.06 6.07 5.40
CA VAL A 148 -0.32 7.42 4.91
C VAL A 148 -0.75 8.39 6.01
N LEU A 149 -1.25 7.88 7.14
CA LEU A 149 -1.56 8.72 8.30
C LEU A 149 -0.32 9.08 9.10
N ASN A 150 0.52 8.10 9.42
CA ASN A 150 1.52 8.24 10.47
C ASN A 150 2.97 8.02 10.02
N TRP A 151 3.21 7.40 8.86
CA TRP A 151 4.54 6.99 8.41
C TRP A 151 4.83 7.50 7.01
N LYS A 152 4.46 8.74 6.76
CA LYS A 152 4.63 9.44 5.48
C LYS A 152 5.69 10.53 5.59
N GLY A 153 5.95 11.20 4.45
CA GLY A 153 6.90 12.30 4.41
C GLY A 153 8.28 11.85 4.83
N ASP A 154 8.91 12.61 5.70
CA ASP A 154 10.26 12.36 6.21
C ASP A 154 10.28 11.63 7.57
N VAL A 155 9.14 11.14 8.05
CA VAL A 155 9.06 10.33 9.27
C VAL A 155 9.74 8.99 9.03
N THR A 156 10.82 8.71 9.77
CA THR A 156 11.60 7.49 9.62
C THR A 156 11.23 6.44 10.67
N PRO A 157 11.62 5.18 10.48
CA PRO A 157 11.43 4.15 11.51
C PRO A 157 12.04 4.48 12.87
N ALA A 158 12.98 5.43 12.95
CA ALA A 158 13.55 5.87 14.23
C ALA A 158 12.50 6.43 15.18
N ALA A 159 11.35 6.90 14.67
CA ALA A 159 10.24 7.36 15.51
C ALA A 159 9.58 6.23 16.29
N LEU A 160 9.75 4.98 15.85
CA LEU A 160 9.20 3.80 16.53
C LEU A 160 10.28 2.92 17.16
N ASP A 161 11.49 2.94 16.61
CA ASP A 161 12.63 2.13 17.07
C ASP A 161 13.85 3.02 17.23
N GLU A 162 14.20 3.35 18.47
CA GLU A 162 15.36 4.23 18.79
C GLU A 162 16.71 3.65 18.33
N ASN A 163 16.77 2.34 18.10
CA ASN A 163 17.98 1.67 17.63
C ASN A 163 18.11 1.63 16.10
N TYR A 164 17.08 2.08 15.39
CA TYR A 164 17.12 2.11 13.93
C TYR A 164 18.14 3.12 13.43
N ILE A 165 18.96 2.71 12.48
CA ILE A 165 19.94 3.58 11.82
C ILE A 165 19.45 3.91 10.42
N PRO A 166 19.00 5.16 10.16
CA PRO A 166 18.57 5.56 8.82
C PRO A 166 19.65 5.39 7.76
N ASP A 167 19.25 5.05 6.55
CA ASP A 167 20.12 5.01 5.38
C ASP A 167 19.64 6.00 4.31
N THR A 168 20.24 5.94 3.12
CA THR A 168 19.91 6.90 2.04
C THR A 168 18.47 6.82 1.56
N LEU A 169 17.78 5.70 1.71
CA LEU A 169 16.36 5.63 1.36
C LEU A 169 15.50 6.48 2.30
N ASP A 170 15.91 6.65 3.55
CA ASP A 170 15.18 7.50 4.51
C ASP A 170 15.24 8.99 4.17
N LEU A 171 16.12 9.37 3.24
CA LEU A 171 16.24 10.77 2.79
C LEU A 171 15.16 11.15 1.76
N VAL A 172 14.50 10.18 1.15
CA VAL A 172 13.38 10.45 0.25
C VAL A 172 12.05 10.31 0.98
N SER A 173 11.02 11.02 0.47
CA SER A 173 9.70 11.04 1.08
C SER A 173 8.99 9.69 0.96
N ALA A 174 8.22 9.33 1.99
CA ALA A 174 7.32 8.18 1.97
C ALA A 174 5.87 8.60 1.61
N ASP A 175 5.66 9.79 1.06
CA ASP A 175 4.35 10.26 0.65
C ASP A 175 3.81 9.45 -0.53
N SER A 176 2.48 9.35 -0.60
CA SER A 176 1.76 8.76 -1.73
C SER A 176 0.86 9.82 -2.37
N ALA A 177 0.74 9.77 -3.70
CA ALA A 177 -0.16 10.66 -4.44
C ALA A 177 -1.63 10.30 -4.22
N ALA A 178 -1.91 9.06 -3.87
CA ALA A 178 -3.27 8.53 -3.74
C ALA A 178 -3.27 7.23 -2.93
N ILE A 179 -4.41 6.91 -2.34
CA ILE A 179 -4.62 5.64 -1.63
C ILE A 179 -5.94 5.02 -2.05
N GLY A 180 -5.95 3.70 -2.27
CA GLY A 180 -7.15 2.92 -2.53
C GLY A 180 -7.44 1.95 -1.40
N HIS A 181 -8.68 1.97 -0.91
CA HIS A 181 -9.22 1.02 0.05
C HIS A 181 -10.19 0.09 -0.66
N ILE A 182 -9.78 -1.15 -0.86
CA ILE A 182 -10.63 -2.17 -1.46
C ILE A 182 -11.17 -3.02 -0.31
N TYR A 183 -12.47 -2.91 -0.06
CA TYR A 183 -13.15 -3.38 1.15
C TYR A 183 -12.29 -3.13 2.42
N SER A 184 -11.91 -1.86 2.59
CA SER A 184 -11.04 -1.44 3.69
C SER A 184 -11.34 0.01 4.11
N PHE A 185 -10.60 0.49 5.08
CA PHE A 185 -10.76 1.83 5.67
C PHE A 185 -9.50 2.26 6.43
N TYR A 186 -9.46 3.52 6.82
CA TYR A 186 -8.51 4.00 7.82
C TYR A 186 -8.98 3.55 9.20
N GLY A 187 -8.12 2.91 9.96
CA GLY A 187 -8.48 2.46 11.29
C GLY A 187 -7.62 1.31 11.78
N ARG A 188 -8.24 0.39 12.48
CA ARG A 188 -7.63 -0.85 12.95
C ARG A 188 -8.50 -2.03 12.55
N LEU A 189 -7.98 -3.23 12.69
CA LEU A 189 -8.72 -4.43 12.29
C LEU A 189 -10.12 -4.44 12.93
N SER A 190 -11.15 -4.54 12.10
CA SER A 190 -12.57 -4.53 12.44
C SER A 190 -13.12 -3.20 13.00
N VAL A 191 -12.32 -2.14 13.04
CA VAL A 191 -12.76 -0.84 13.58
C VAL A 191 -12.32 0.30 12.66
N GLY A 192 -13.25 0.77 11.83
CA GLY A 192 -13.03 1.94 10.99
C GLY A 192 -13.10 3.23 11.80
N SER A 193 -12.14 4.12 11.60
CA SER A 193 -12.12 5.42 12.27
C SER A 193 -13.16 6.38 11.68
N THR A 194 -13.79 7.18 12.54
CA THR A 194 -14.66 8.29 12.13
C THR A 194 -14.19 9.62 12.74
N ASP A 195 -12.90 9.69 13.07
CA ASP A 195 -12.28 10.85 13.68
C ASP A 195 -11.97 11.91 12.61
N VAL A 196 -12.95 12.75 12.31
CA VAL A 196 -12.86 13.80 11.28
C VAL A 196 -11.70 14.75 11.56
N GLU A 197 -11.50 15.15 12.82
CA GLU A 197 -10.45 16.10 13.16
C GLU A 197 -9.05 15.53 12.93
N LYS A 198 -8.84 14.27 13.26
CA LYS A 198 -7.58 13.58 12.96
C LYS A 198 -7.32 13.56 11.45
N PHE A 199 -8.34 13.22 10.65
CA PHE A 199 -8.21 13.21 9.18
C PHE A 199 -7.91 14.60 8.62
N ARG A 200 -8.56 15.64 9.20
CA ARG A 200 -8.34 17.03 8.77
C ARG A 200 -6.90 17.47 9.00
N GLN A 201 -6.31 17.06 10.12
CA GLN A 201 -4.94 17.44 10.50
C GLN A 201 -3.87 16.59 9.78
N SER A 202 -4.25 15.47 9.17
CA SER A 202 -3.30 14.48 8.64
C SER A 202 -2.85 14.73 7.22
N ASN A 203 -3.41 15.70 6.53
CA ASN A 203 -3.08 16.01 5.13
C ASN A 203 -3.11 14.74 4.25
N LEU A 204 -4.25 14.05 4.26
CA LEU A 204 -4.40 12.80 3.54
C LEU A 204 -4.41 13.01 2.01
N PRO A 205 -3.86 12.07 1.25
CA PRO A 205 -3.99 12.09 -0.20
C PRO A 205 -5.42 11.76 -0.63
N PRO A 206 -5.78 12.05 -1.90
CA PRO A 206 -7.03 11.58 -2.46
C PRO A 206 -7.23 10.09 -2.19
N THR A 207 -8.44 9.71 -1.78
CA THR A 207 -8.76 8.39 -1.29
C THR A 207 -9.88 7.75 -2.12
N PHE A 208 -9.65 6.52 -2.58
CA PHE A 208 -10.59 5.71 -3.36
C PHE A 208 -11.12 4.58 -2.49
N TYR A 209 -12.43 4.32 -2.58
CA TYR A 209 -13.08 3.19 -1.90
C TYR A 209 -13.83 2.33 -2.91
N ALA A 210 -13.68 1.00 -2.78
CA ALA A 210 -14.52 0.03 -3.48
C ALA A 210 -14.95 -1.04 -2.48
N TYR A 211 -16.25 -1.26 -2.34
CA TYR A 211 -16.77 -2.25 -1.39
C TYR A 211 -18.18 -2.70 -1.81
N GLY A 212 -18.68 -3.72 -1.17
CA GLY A 212 -19.97 -4.31 -1.51
C GLY A 212 -21.02 -4.18 -0.41
N THR A 213 -22.30 -4.20 -0.80
CA THR A 213 -23.42 -4.08 0.15
C THR A 213 -23.59 -5.30 1.05
N GLU A 214 -23.08 -6.47 0.64
CA GLU A 214 -23.16 -7.70 1.44
C GLU A 214 -21.92 -7.94 2.30
N ASP A 215 -21.02 -6.96 2.37
CA ASP A 215 -19.86 -7.02 3.25
C ASP A 215 -20.29 -6.78 4.70
N PRO A 216 -19.82 -7.60 5.67
CA PRO A 216 -20.13 -7.36 7.09
C PRO A 216 -19.70 -5.98 7.59
N PHE A 217 -18.69 -5.37 6.96
CA PHE A 217 -18.18 -4.05 7.33
C PHE A 217 -18.77 -2.90 6.49
N TYR A 218 -19.79 -3.16 5.71
CA TYR A 218 -20.40 -2.20 4.80
C TYR A 218 -20.64 -0.83 5.42
N HIS A 219 -21.27 -0.80 6.59
CA HIS A 219 -21.56 0.47 7.27
C HIS A 219 -20.30 1.18 7.74
N GLN A 220 -19.25 0.45 8.09
CA GLN A 220 -17.99 1.04 8.52
C GLN A 220 -17.22 1.66 7.34
N PHE A 221 -17.27 1.04 6.15
CA PHE A 221 -16.67 1.63 4.95
C PHE A 221 -17.35 2.96 4.61
N MET A 222 -18.69 2.99 4.63
CA MET A 222 -19.45 4.21 4.39
C MET A 222 -19.11 5.31 5.39
N ALA A 223 -19.13 4.98 6.67
CA ALA A 223 -18.90 5.95 7.73
C ALA A 223 -17.46 6.50 7.66
N ASN A 224 -16.47 5.65 7.34
CA ASN A 224 -15.09 6.06 7.18
C ASN A 224 -14.94 7.01 5.99
N ALA A 225 -15.52 6.66 4.83
CA ALA A 225 -15.50 7.51 3.64
C ALA A 225 -16.17 8.87 3.90
N ASP A 226 -17.29 8.87 4.61
CA ASP A 226 -18.01 10.10 4.97
C ASP A 226 -17.16 10.99 5.88
N ALA A 227 -16.48 10.40 6.87
CA ALA A 227 -15.61 11.14 7.78
C ALA A 227 -14.39 11.75 7.07
N VAL A 228 -13.80 11.00 6.16
CA VAL A 228 -12.66 11.47 5.34
C VAL A 228 -13.11 12.63 4.43
N ARG A 229 -14.27 12.48 3.81
CA ARG A 229 -14.86 13.54 2.97
C ARG A 229 -15.18 14.79 3.78
N GLU A 230 -15.76 14.64 4.98
CA GLU A 230 -16.05 15.75 5.88
C GLU A 230 -14.77 16.47 6.31
N ALA A 231 -13.65 15.77 6.40
CA ALA A 231 -12.35 16.37 6.70
C ALA A 231 -11.78 17.20 5.55
N GLY A 232 -12.45 17.25 4.40
CA GLY A 232 -12.00 18.02 3.24
C GLY A 232 -11.10 17.26 2.28
N VAL A 233 -10.95 15.95 2.46
CA VAL A 233 -10.14 15.10 1.58
C VAL A 233 -10.97 14.70 0.36
N SER A 234 -10.35 14.69 -0.82
CA SER A 234 -10.99 14.20 -2.04
C SER A 234 -11.26 12.69 -1.92
N VAL A 235 -12.51 12.28 -2.10
CA VAL A 235 -12.93 10.89 -1.97
C VAL A 235 -13.70 10.47 -3.21
N GLU A 236 -13.32 9.35 -3.80
CA GLU A 236 -14.14 8.64 -4.81
C GLU A 236 -14.58 7.32 -4.20
N GLU A 237 -15.88 7.02 -4.27
CA GLU A 237 -16.47 5.90 -3.57
C GLU A 237 -17.35 5.08 -4.52
N HIS A 238 -17.08 3.77 -4.61
CA HIS A 238 -17.84 2.82 -5.41
C HIS A 238 -18.37 1.72 -4.51
N CYS A 239 -19.70 1.68 -4.40
CA CYS A 239 -20.41 0.66 -3.65
C CYS A 239 -21.10 -0.29 -4.63
N TYR A 240 -20.81 -1.58 -4.53
CA TYR A 240 -21.31 -2.60 -5.47
C TYR A 240 -22.41 -3.43 -4.82
N GLU A 241 -23.60 -3.33 -5.41
CA GLU A 241 -24.78 -4.06 -4.93
C GLU A 241 -24.55 -5.57 -4.97
N GLY A 242 -24.87 -6.23 -3.86
CA GLY A 242 -24.79 -7.68 -3.75
C GLY A 242 -23.40 -8.27 -3.60
N GLN A 243 -22.36 -7.45 -3.57
CA GLN A 243 -21.01 -7.95 -3.49
C GLN A 243 -20.58 -8.18 -2.04
N PRO A 244 -19.89 -9.30 -1.76
CA PRO A 244 -19.40 -9.62 -0.42
C PRO A 244 -18.02 -9.03 -0.18
N HIS A 245 -17.46 -9.30 1.00
CA HIS A 245 -16.05 -9.08 1.31
C HIS A 245 -15.19 -10.00 0.45
N GLY A 246 -14.14 -9.47 -0.16
CA GLY A 246 -13.14 -10.32 -0.82
C GLY A 246 -13.35 -10.55 -2.32
N PHE A 247 -13.94 -9.60 -3.06
CA PHE A 247 -14.07 -9.74 -4.52
C PHE A 247 -12.75 -9.50 -5.28
N GLY A 248 -11.65 -9.21 -4.58
CA GLY A 248 -10.30 -9.10 -5.14
C GLY A 248 -10.16 -8.08 -6.25
N ALA A 249 -9.66 -8.53 -7.41
CA ALA A 249 -9.48 -7.69 -8.59
C ALA A 249 -10.82 -7.33 -9.29
N GLY A 250 -11.93 -7.76 -8.70
CA GLY A 250 -13.26 -7.49 -9.22
C GLY A 250 -13.80 -8.55 -10.17
N ASN A 251 -15.07 -8.41 -10.45
CA ASN A 251 -15.82 -9.25 -11.39
C ASN A 251 -16.79 -8.35 -12.15
N LYS A 252 -17.66 -8.92 -12.99
CA LYS A 252 -18.62 -8.13 -13.77
C LYS A 252 -19.55 -7.25 -12.92
N ASN A 253 -19.74 -7.60 -11.64
CA ASN A 253 -20.61 -6.86 -10.71
C ASN A 253 -19.83 -6.00 -9.72
N SER A 254 -18.51 -6.00 -9.81
CA SER A 254 -17.60 -5.19 -8.97
C SER A 254 -16.34 -4.84 -9.78
N ASP A 255 -16.53 -4.27 -10.96
CA ASP A 255 -15.46 -3.95 -11.89
C ASP A 255 -14.83 -2.60 -11.52
N TRP A 256 -14.07 -2.61 -10.42
CA TRP A 256 -13.51 -1.39 -9.86
C TRP A 256 -12.21 -0.93 -10.52
N VAL A 257 -11.44 -1.82 -11.16
CA VAL A 257 -10.12 -1.47 -11.71
C VAL A 257 -10.19 -0.39 -12.79
N PRO A 258 -11.13 -0.44 -13.76
CA PRO A 258 -11.27 0.66 -14.74
C PRO A 258 -11.60 2.00 -14.09
N GLU A 259 -12.42 2.03 -13.05
CA GLU A 259 -12.76 3.25 -12.32
C GLU A 259 -11.54 3.79 -11.56
N PHE A 260 -10.78 2.89 -10.96
CA PHE A 260 -9.54 3.24 -10.27
C PHE A 260 -8.51 3.81 -11.26
N ASP A 261 -8.35 3.18 -12.43
CA ASP A 261 -7.45 3.65 -13.49
C ASP A 261 -7.81 5.05 -13.94
N ARG A 262 -9.09 5.31 -14.23
CA ARG A 262 -9.57 6.64 -14.63
C ARG A 262 -9.24 7.67 -13.56
N TRP A 263 -9.55 7.37 -12.31
CA TRP A 263 -9.33 8.24 -11.16
C TRP A 263 -7.84 8.53 -10.94
N LEU A 264 -7.01 7.48 -10.97
CA LEU A 264 -5.57 7.60 -10.71
C LEU A 264 -4.85 8.29 -11.85
N THR A 265 -5.23 8.01 -13.10
CA THR A 265 -4.68 8.69 -14.27
C THR A 265 -4.89 10.20 -14.18
N ASP A 266 -6.10 10.63 -13.79
CA ASP A 266 -6.40 12.04 -13.58
C ASP A 266 -5.51 12.67 -12.51
N ILE A 267 -5.32 11.98 -11.40
CA ILE A 267 -4.43 12.45 -10.32
C ILE A 267 -2.99 12.58 -10.82
N TYR A 268 -2.48 11.57 -11.51
CA TYR A 268 -1.10 11.57 -12.00
C TYR A 268 -0.86 12.66 -13.06
N GLU A 269 -1.82 12.90 -13.94
CA GLU A 269 -1.72 13.95 -14.96
C GLU A 269 -1.71 15.36 -14.36
N ASN A 270 -2.27 15.53 -13.16
CA ASN A 270 -2.35 16.82 -12.48
C ASN A 270 -1.34 16.95 -11.32
N ASN A 271 -0.42 16.04 -11.20
CA ASN A 271 0.61 16.07 -10.16
C ASN A 271 1.74 17.05 -10.50
#